data_ce5583f9a5484c36c728fd7b2aebe1e5
#
_entry.id   ce5583f9a5484c36c728fd7b2aebe1e5
#
_cell.length_a   1.000
_cell.length_b   1.000
_cell.length_c   1.000
_cell.angle_alpha   90.00
_cell.angle_beta   90.00
_cell.angle_gamma   90.00
#
_symmetry.space_group_name_H-M   'P 1'
#
loop_
_entity.id
_entity.type
_entity.pdbx_description
1 polymer ?
#
loop_
_entity_poly.entity_id
_entity_poly.type
_entity_poly.pdbx_seq_one_letter_code
_entity_poly.pdbx_strand_id
1 'polypeptide(L)'
;MTLQSSILIRAGGLRAVTAFVSNIMLCLVLISSLPVMWLWPFGGEYHPTVEVRDDAHLFQPAPLIAEIKGMEFRREVHVVVLTVPKVNEASLNEEVLAYVRHHGDGASKWISQSNPNHWADGILILAVAPDSRKVGCYFGDDIKVSLAQQDMINAAGGDRFSEADWYGGMIAMAKTSSDQIGRPPGGLLTKIVIPGALSVCGAVWLFYYIRRGLTARRFGKEALRSYSNATHDYDATELRASTIPDDEEHGAQILTRYRWFCDEYEDVTRAWNDFGSPAGAQWFQAGMAKQTLSLRTRSRDLESLEKAVSNGSCFLTMSPGWEDVWDNEIGPLMEDLQSLERMCAKIDSSRRMTVDTSQTRDWIRWWRLRVNQVTSEMESGT
;
A
#
# COMPACT_ATOMS: atom_id res chain seq x y z
N MET A 1 -3.91 26.76 29.68
CA MET A 1 -3.74 25.92 28.46
C MET A 1 -4.56 24.66 28.66
N THR A 2 -5.58 24.42 27.85
CA THR A 2 -6.49 23.29 28.03
C THR A 2 -5.77 21.96 27.66
N LEU A 3 -6.16 20.87 28.29
CA LEU A 3 -5.58 19.53 28.05
C LEU A 3 -5.56 19.16 26.55
N GLN A 4 -6.57 19.60 25.81
CA GLN A 4 -6.67 19.43 24.34
C GLN A 4 -5.55 20.14 23.57
N SER A 5 -5.13 21.35 23.98
CA SER A 5 -4.05 22.07 23.30
C SER A 5 -2.70 21.41 23.50
N SER A 6 -2.45 20.81 24.67
CA SER A 6 -1.20 20.10 24.97
C SER A 6 -1.08 18.76 24.20
N ILE A 7 -2.20 18.06 24.00
CA ILE A 7 -2.25 16.81 23.19
C ILE A 7 -1.99 17.12 21.71
N LEU A 8 -2.61 18.20 21.18
CA LEU A 8 -2.43 18.62 19.78
C LEU A 8 -0.97 19.04 19.49
N ILE A 9 -0.32 19.75 20.42
CA ILE A 9 1.09 20.11 20.28
C ILE A 9 1.98 18.88 20.26
N ARG A 10 1.76 17.92 21.17
CA ARG A 10 2.49 16.64 21.18
C ARG A 10 2.24 15.77 19.93
N ALA A 11 1.06 15.89 19.34
CA ALA A 11 0.70 15.20 18.10
C ALA A 11 1.28 15.86 16.83
N GLY A 12 1.92 17.02 16.94
CA GLY A 12 2.57 17.71 15.82
C GLY A 12 1.77 18.87 15.23
N GLY A 13 0.76 19.35 15.95
CA GLY A 13 -0.09 20.47 15.53
C GLY A 13 -1.23 20.05 14.59
N LEU A 14 -2.26 20.89 14.50
CA LEU A 14 -3.51 20.58 13.81
C LEU A 14 -3.29 20.25 12.32
N ARG A 15 -2.47 21.03 11.60
CA ARG A 15 -2.22 20.83 10.16
C ARG A 15 -1.54 19.49 9.87
N ALA A 16 -0.57 19.10 10.68
CA ALA A 16 0.13 17.82 10.47
C ALA A 16 -0.78 16.63 10.78
N VAL A 17 -1.57 16.73 11.86
CA VAL A 17 -2.54 15.71 12.25
C VAL A 17 -3.63 15.56 11.20
N THR A 18 -4.21 16.65 10.70
CA THR A 18 -5.26 16.59 9.65
C THR A 18 -4.71 15.98 8.37
N ALA A 19 -3.51 16.37 7.92
CA ALA A 19 -2.88 15.78 6.73
C ALA A 19 -2.60 14.28 6.91
N PHE A 20 -2.13 13.87 8.08
CA PHE A 20 -1.88 12.47 8.42
C PHE A 20 -3.18 11.65 8.41
N VAL A 21 -4.21 12.13 9.11
CA VAL A 21 -5.52 11.46 9.17
C VAL A 21 -6.16 11.39 7.80
N SER A 22 -6.14 12.48 7.01
CA SER A 22 -6.70 12.49 5.65
C SER A 22 -6.02 11.47 4.73
N ASN A 23 -4.69 11.34 4.78
CA ASN A 23 -3.98 10.31 3.99
C ASN A 23 -4.35 8.89 4.42
N ILE A 24 -4.42 8.62 5.72
CA ILE A 24 -4.84 7.30 6.22
C ILE A 24 -6.28 7.00 5.80
N MET A 25 -7.20 7.95 5.98
CA MET A 25 -8.60 7.78 5.59
C MET A 25 -8.75 7.52 4.09
N LEU A 26 -8.02 8.25 3.25
CA LEU A 26 -7.98 8.00 1.80
C LEU A 26 -7.52 6.56 1.49
N CYS A 27 -6.43 6.12 2.12
CA CYS A 27 -5.95 4.74 1.95
C CYS A 27 -6.99 3.70 2.39
N LEU A 28 -7.65 3.93 3.53
CA LEU A 28 -8.68 3.02 4.03
C LEU A 28 -9.90 2.96 3.10
N VAL A 29 -10.33 4.09 2.54
CA VAL A 29 -11.40 4.14 1.53
C VAL A 29 -11.00 3.33 0.29
N LEU A 30 -9.77 3.49 -0.20
CA LEU A 30 -9.28 2.70 -1.34
C LEU A 30 -9.22 1.20 -1.01
N ILE A 31 -8.70 0.83 0.16
CA ILE A 31 -8.59 -0.57 0.59
C ILE A 31 -9.97 -1.21 0.76
N SER A 32 -10.95 -0.45 1.27
CA SER A 32 -12.31 -0.94 1.46
C SER A 32 -13.12 -1.07 0.17
N SER A 33 -12.61 -0.58 -0.97
CA SER A 33 -13.34 -0.59 -2.24
C SER A 33 -13.71 -2.01 -2.70
N LEU A 34 -12.80 -2.98 -2.57
CA LEU A 34 -13.07 -4.38 -2.95
C LEU A 34 -14.09 -5.05 -2.03
N PRO A 35 -13.95 -5.08 -0.68
CA PRO A 35 -14.95 -5.68 0.18
C PRO A 35 -16.31 -4.97 0.10
N VAL A 36 -16.34 -3.65 -0.07
CA VAL A 36 -17.60 -2.91 -0.24
C VAL A 36 -18.30 -3.32 -1.54
N MET A 37 -17.55 -3.43 -2.66
CA MET A 37 -18.15 -3.87 -3.93
C MET A 37 -18.57 -5.34 -3.91
N TRP A 38 -17.86 -6.18 -3.16
CA TRP A 38 -18.17 -7.60 -3.05
C TRP A 38 -19.39 -7.85 -2.16
N LEU A 39 -19.39 -7.30 -0.97
CA LEU A 39 -20.46 -7.50 0.01
C LEU A 39 -21.68 -6.63 -0.27
N TRP A 40 -21.47 -5.46 -0.92
CA TRP A 40 -22.47 -4.45 -1.17
C TRP A 40 -23.44 -4.27 0.03
N PRO A 41 -22.96 -3.64 1.12
CA PRO A 41 -23.74 -3.55 2.37
C PRO A 41 -24.90 -2.55 2.29
N PHE A 42 -25.09 -1.92 1.11
CA PHE A 42 -26.14 -0.92 0.90
C PHE A 42 -27.43 -1.58 0.40
N GLY A 43 -28.56 -1.09 0.86
CA GLY A 43 -29.90 -1.59 0.59
C GLY A 43 -30.51 -2.30 1.81
N GLY A 44 -31.83 -2.43 1.80
CA GLY A 44 -32.55 -3.18 2.81
C GLY A 44 -32.53 -4.68 2.54
N GLU A 45 -33.13 -5.45 3.45
CA GLU A 45 -33.47 -6.85 3.29
C GLU A 45 -34.99 -6.93 3.11
N TYR A 46 -35.42 -7.32 1.92
CA TYR A 46 -36.83 -7.37 1.56
C TYR A 46 -37.20 -8.78 1.07
N HIS A 47 -38.27 -9.33 1.58
CA HIS A 47 -38.88 -10.55 1.05
C HIS A 47 -39.84 -10.18 -0.05
N PRO A 48 -39.77 -10.83 -1.23
CA PRO A 48 -40.64 -10.49 -2.35
C PRO A 48 -42.07 -10.91 -2.13
N THR A 49 -43.00 -10.17 -2.70
CA THR A 49 -44.34 -10.69 -2.97
C THR A 49 -44.26 -11.56 -4.22
N VAL A 50 -44.94 -12.71 -4.25
CA VAL A 50 -44.84 -13.68 -5.34
C VAL A 50 -46.19 -14.02 -5.90
N GLU A 51 -46.33 -13.92 -7.22
CA GLU A 51 -47.47 -14.36 -8.00
C GLU A 51 -47.02 -15.42 -9.02
N VAL A 52 -47.78 -16.52 -9.13
CA VAL A 52 -47.49 -17.59 -10.10
C VAL A 52 -48.69 -17.76 -11.03
N ARG A 53 -48.39 -17.67 -12.34
CA ARG A 53 -49.32 -17.93 -13.44
C ARG A 53 -48.76 -19.06 -14.29
N ASP A 54 -49.27 -20.27 -14.06
CA ASP A 54 -48.71 -21.50 -14.66
C ASP A 54 -49.70 -22.11 -15.67
N ASP A 55 -49.80 -21.49 -16.83
CA ASP A 55 -50.70 -21.96 -17.91
C ASP A 55 -50.14 -23.20 -18.63
N ALA A 56 -48.82 -23.44 -18.50
CA ALA A 56 -48.19 -24.65 -19.03
C ALA A 56 -48.26 -25.86 -18.07
N HIS A 57 -48.79 -25.67 -16.86
CA HIS A 57 -48.94 -26.70 -15.83
C HIS A 57 -47.60 -27.39 -15.44
N LEU A 58 -46.52 -26.61 -15.31
CA LEU A 58 -45.15 -27.09 -15.01
C LEU A 58 -44.86 -27.22 -13.52
N PHE A 59 -45.59 -26.50 -12.67
CA PHE A 59 -45.26 -26.36 -11.27
C PHE A 59 -46.40 -26.75 -10.32
N GLN A 60 -46.01 -27.05 -9.09
CA GLN A 60 -46.90 -26.92 -7.94
C GLN A 60 -46.71 -25.49 -7.39
N PRO A 61 -47.72 -24.61 -7.43
CA PRO A 61 -47.52 -23.18 -7.09
C PRO A 61 -47.07 -22.96 -5.63
N ALA A 62 -47.62 -23.73 -4.69
CA ALA A 62 -47.37 -23.48 -3.25
C ALA A 62 -45.89 -23.62 -2.83
N PRO A 63 -45.17 -24.70 -3.17
CA PRO A 63 -43.74 -24.80 -2.83
C PRO A 63 -42.89 -23.76 -3.54
N LEU A 64 -43.19 -23.45 -4.81
CA LEU A 64 -42.45 -22.44 -5.58
C LEU A 64 -42.58 -21.04 -4.94
N ILE A 65 -43.83 -20.68 -4.56
CA ILE A 65 -44.08 -19.41 -3.86
C ILE A 65 -43.37 -19.36 -2.54
N ALA A 66 -43.37 -20.45 -1.74
CA ALA A 66 -42.73 -20.49 -0.44
C ALA A 66 -41.20 -20.29 -0.55
N GLU A 67 -40.55 -20.95 -1.53
CA GLU A 67 -39.11 -20.88 -1.73
C GLU A 67 -38.70 -19.49 -2.22
N ILE A 68 -39.41 -18.90 -3.20
CA ILE A 68 -39.11 -17.56 -3.70
C ILE A 68 -39.38 -16.50 -2.63
N LYS A 69 -40.43 -16.61 -1.82
CA LYS A 69 -40.69 -15.71 -0.69
C LYS A 69 -39.60 -15.76 0.39
N GLY A 70 -38.94 -16.89 0.54
CA GLY A 70 -37.80 -17.03 1.46
C GLY A 70 -36.53 -16.34 0.98
N MET A 71 -36.46 -15.85 -0.26
CA MET A 71 -35.28 -15.17 -0.80
C MET A 71 -35.22 -13.71 -0.33
N GLU A 72 -34.02 -13.20 -0.13
CA GLU A 72 -33.76 -11.80 0.28
C GLU A 72 -33.34 -10.96 -0.93
N PHE A 73 -34.11 -9.91 -1.20
CA PHE A 73 -33.78 -8.89 -2.19
C PHE A 73 -33.23 -7.61 -1.50
N ARG A 74 -32.41 -6.85 -2.19
CA ARG A 74 -31.91 -5.56 -1.68
C ARG A 74 -32.88 -4.38 -1.83
N ARG A 75 -34.01 -4.62 -2.42
CA ARG A 75 -35.10 -3.67 -2.56
C ARG A 75 -36.44 -4.43 -2.61
N GLU A 76 -37.54 -3.72 -2.39
CA GLU A 76 -38.87 -4.28 -2.51
C GLU A 76 -39.14 -4.69 -3.96
N VAL A 77 -39.54 -5.94 -4.19
CA VAL A 77 -39.83 -6.52 -5.52
C VAL A 77 -41.04 -7.39 -5.47
N HIS A 78 -41.90 -7.28 -6.51
CA HIS A 78 -42.96 -8.20 -6.78
C HIS A 78 -42.52 -9.18 -7.87
N VAL A 79 -42.35 -10.45 -7.52
CA VAL A 79 -41.88 -11.50 -8.43
C VAL A 79 -43.08 -12.20 -9.04
N VAL A 80 -43.18 -12.16 -10.36
CA VAL A 80 -44.19 -12.89 -11.14
C VAL A 80 -43.49 -14.04 -11.86
N VAL A 81 -43.97 -15.24 -11.65
CA VAL A 81 -43.55 -16.42 -12.43
C VAL A 81 -44.64 -16.71 -13.45
N LEU A 82 -44.33 -16.62 -14.72
CA LEU A 82 -45.25 -16.86 -15.83
C LEU A 82 -44.79 -18.03 -16.69
N THR A 83 -45.65 -19.00 -16.89
CA THR A 83 -45.45 -20.02 -17.92
C THR A 83 -46.49 -19.89 -19.01
N VAL A 84 -46.03 -19.97 -20.26
CA VAL A 84 -46.90 -20.03 -21.42
C VAL A 84 -46.53 -21.28 -22.21
N PRO A 85 -47.51 -22.12 -22.65
CA PRO A 85 -47.16 -23.39 -23.32
C PRO A 85 -46.33 -23.19 -24.55
N LYS A 86 -46.66 -22.21 -25.39
CA LYS A 86 -45.99 -21.92 -26.67
C LYS A 86 -45.98 -20.43 -26.95
N VAL A 87 -44.93 -19.96 -27.60
CA VAL A 87 -44.86 -18.59 -28.11
C VAL A 87 -45.49 -18.55 -29.50
N ASN A 88 -46.59 -17.79 -29.64
CA ASN A 88 -47.28 -17.56 -30.89
C ASN A 88 -46.82 -16.27 -31.58
N GLU A 89 -46.28 -15.32 -30.82
CA GLU A 89 -45.72 -14.06 -31.29
C GLU A 89 -44.25 -14.20 -31.74
N ALA A 90 -43.70 -13.16 -32.36
CA ALA A 90 -42.33 -13.17 -32.85
C ALA A 90 -41.29 -13.35 -31.73
N SER A 91 -41.60 -12.88 -30.53
CA SER A 91 -40.71 -12.97 -29.36
C SER A 91 -41.50 -13.32 -28.09
N LEU A 92 -40.77 -13.89 -27.08
CA LEU A 92 -41.35 -14.16 -25.77
C LEU A 92 -41.84 -12.86 -25.09
N ASN A 93 -41.17 -11.74 -25.35
CA ASN A 93 -41.58 -10.42 -24.80
C ASN A 93 -42.98 -10.01 -25.33
N GLU A 94 -43.20 -10.18 -26.63
CA GLU A 94 -44.51 -9.88 -27.24
C GLU A 94 -45.60 -10.82 -26.74
N GLU A 95 -45.27 -12.10 -26.52
CA GLU A 95 -46.18 -13.07 -25.93
C GLU A 95 -46.58 -12.71 -24.49
N VAL A 96 -45.60 -12.31 -23.66
CA VAL A 96 -45.84 -11.86 -22.28
C VAL A 96 -46.72 -10.58 -22.28
N LEU A 97 -46.45 -9.64 -23.18
CA LEU A 97 -47.27 -8.42 -23.32
C LEU A 97 -48.70 -8.76 -23.83
N ALA A 98 -48.83 -9.67 -24.77
CA ALA A 98 -50.11 -10.15 -25.26
C ALA A 98 -50.89 -10.85 -24.14
N TYR A 99 -50.22 -11.69 -23.36
CA TYR A 99 -50.79 -12.35 -22.19
C TYR A 99 -51.42 -11.35 -21.23
N VAL A 100 -50.66 -10.32 -20.83
CA VAL A 100 -51.16 -9.29 -19.91
C VAL A 100 -52.35 -8.51 -20.46
N ARG A 101 -52.38 -8.24 -21.77
CA ARG A 101 -53.47 -7.53 -22.42
C ARG A 101 -54.76 -8.36 -22.50
N HIS A 102 -54.62 -9.69 -22.66
CA HIS A 102 -55.79 -10.60 -22.77
C HIS A 102 -56.32 -11.04 -21.41
N HIS A 103 -55.47 -11.12 -20.37
CA HIS A 103 -55.85 -11.57 -19.02
C HIS A 103 -56.02 -10.39 -18.06
N GLY A 104 -56.90 -9.45 -18.36
CA GLY A 104 -57.09 -8.17 -17.67
C GLY A 104 -57.29 -8.25 -16.14
N ASP A 105 -57.84 -9.36 -15.61
CA ASP A 105 -58.08 -9.51 -14.17
C ASP A 105 -56.80 -9.88 -13.42
N GLY A 106 -56.13 -8.89 -12.85
CA GLY A 106 -54.91 -9.02 -12.03
C GLY A 106 -53.59 -8.76 -12.80
N ALA A 107 -53.47 -9.22 -14.04
CA ALA A 107 -52.27 -9.03 -14.84
C ALA A 107 -52.08 -7.59 -15.34
N SER A 108 -53.16 -6.81 -15.42
CA SER A 108 -53.10 -5.37 -15.75
C SER A 108 -52.23 -4.55 -14.78
N LYS A 109 -52.03 -5.05 -13.55
CA LYS A 109 -51.14 -4.44 -12.55
C LYS A 109 -49.65 -4.59 -12.88
N TRP A 110 -49.27 -5.45 -13.82
CA TRP A 110 -47.90 -5.66 -14.22
C TRP A 110 -47.41 -4.60 -15.20
N ILE A 111 -48.32 -3.86 -15.84
CA ILE A 111 -48.02 -2.75 -16.74
C ILE A 111 -48.07 -1.44 -15.97
N SER A 112 -47.18 -0.53 -16.28
CA SER A 112 -47.14 0.81 -15.71
C SER A 112 -48.40 1.58 -16.06
N GLN A 113 -49.00 2.18 -15.06
CA GLN A 113 -50.21 3.03 -15.27
C GLN A 113 -49.88 4.32 -16.03
N SER A 114 -48.65 4.79 -15.94
CA SER A 114 -48.18 6.01 -16.61
C SER A 114 -47.76 5.76 -18.05
N ASN A 115 -47.29 4.54 -18.37
CA ASN A 115 -46.83 4.17 -19.72
C ASN A 115 -47.15 2.71 -20.04
N PRO A 116 -48.19 2.44 -20.87
CA PRO A 116 -48.66 1.09 -21.21
C PRO A 116 -47.61 0.20 -21.94
N ASN A 117 -46.48 0.76 -22.36
CA ASN A 117 -45.40 0.02 -23.01
C ASN A 117 -44.28 -0.37 -22.02
N HIS A 118 -44.43 -0.03 -20.76
CA HIS A 118 -43.45 -0.32 -19.72
C HIS A 118 -44.05 -1.18 -18.61
N TRP A 119 -43.20 -1.96 -17.96
CA TRP A 119 -43.59 -2.75 -16.81
C TRP A 119 -43.76 -1.86 -15.57
N ALA A 120 -44.64 -2.26 -14.67
CA ALA A 120 -44.90 -1.53 -13.44
C ALA A 120 -43.66 -1.47 -12.55
N ASP A 121 -43.53 -0.42 -11.75
CA ASP A 121 -42.44 -0.26 -10.81
C ASP A 121 -42.41 -1.41 -9.78
N GLY A 122 -41.19 -1.83 -9.43
CA GLY A 122 -40.97 -2.90 -8.47
C GLY A 122 -41.26 -4.31 -8.99
N ILE A 123 -41.62 -4.52 -10.26
CA ILE A 123 -41.95 -5.84 -10.79
C ILE A 123 -40.75 -6.56 -11.40
N LEU A 124 -40.68 -7.86 -11.17
CA LEU A 124 -39.80 -8.81 -11.84
C LEU A 124 -40.64 -9.93 -12.42
N ILE A 125 -40.67 -10.08 -13.73
CA ILE A 125 -41.39 -11.17 -14.41
C ILE A 125 -40.34 -12.17 -14.89
N LEU A 126 -40.49 -13.42 -14.43
CA LEU A 126 -39.71 -14.57 -14.90
C LEU A 126 -40.64 -15.43 -15.78
N ALA A 127 -40.34 -15.47 -17.07
CA ALA A 127 -41.24 -16.14 -18.04
C ALA A 127 -40.51 -17.32 -18.68
N VAL A 128 -41.22 -18.44 -18.87
CA VAL A 128 -40.78 -19.60 -19.61
C VAL A 128 -41.85 -20.14 -20.56
N ALA A 129 -41.42 -20.51 -21.76
CA ALA A 129 -42.25 -21.17 -22.76
C ALA A 129 -41.58 -22.50 -23.16
N PRO A 130 -42.05 -23.64 -22.56
CA PRO A 130 -41.37 -24.92 -22.70
C PRO A 130 -41.34 -25.42 -24.14
N ASP A 131 -42.46 -25.39 -24.85
CA ASP A 131 -42.57 -25.89 -26.22
C ASP A 131 -41.73 -25.11 -27.22
N SER A 132 -41.50 -23.80 -26.93
CA SER A 132 -40.67 -22.92 -27.75
C SER A 132 -39.23 -22.83 -27.26
N ARG A 133 -38.90 -23.47 -26.12
CA ARG A 133 -37.59 -23.42 -25.44
C ARG A 133 -37.12 -21.97 -25.24
N LYS A 134 -38.00 -21.07 -24.89
CA LYS A 134 -37.69 -19.67 -24.64
C LYS A 134 -37.84 -19.36 -23.16
N VAL A 135 -36.91 -18.54 -22.68
CA VAL A 135 -36.87 -18.03 -21.30
C VAL A 135 -36.59 -16.53 -21.34
N GLY A 136 -37.11 -15.79 -20.39
CA GLY A 136 -36.90 -14.35 -20.31
C GLY A 136 -37.13 -13.80 -18.92
N CYS A 137 -36.47 -12.72 -18.59
CA CYS A 137 -36.69 -11.91 -17.40
C CYS A 137 -37.00 -10.47 -17.79
N TYR A 138 -38.05 -9.90 -17.19
CA TYR A 138 -38.47 -8.53 -17.46
C TYR A 138 -38.59 -7.75 -16.16
N PHE A 139 -38.27 -6.48 -16.22
CA PHE A 139 -38.11 -5.64 -15.04
C PHE A 139 -38.89 -4.35 -15.17
N GLY A 140 -39.45 -3.88 -14.06
CA GLY A 140 -40.03 -2.55 -13.96
C GLY A 140 -38.97 -1.44 -14.22
N ASP A 141 -39.46 -0.29 -14.67
CA ASP A 141 -38.57 0.82 -15.07
C ASP A 141 -37.66 1.32 -13.96
N ASP A 142 -38.05 1.17 -12.72
CA ASP A 142 -37.29 1.53 -11.54
C ASP A 142 -36.16 0.52 -11.19
N ILE A 143 -36.26 -0.74 -11.71
CA ILE A 143 -35.26 -1.79 -11.49
C ILE A 143 -34.16 -1.70 -12.54
N LYS A 144 -33.02 -1.05 -12.18
CA LYS A 144 -31.89 -0.88 -13.10
C LYS A 144 -31.04 -2.14 -13.14
N VAL A 145 -31.23 -2.94 -14.18
CA VAL A 145 -30.47 -4.16 -14.47
C VAL A 145 -29.82 -4.03 -15.85
N SER A 146 -28.50 -4.24 -15.92
CA SER A 146 -27.76 -4.22 -17.19
C SER A 146 -28.06 -5.45 -18.04
N LEU A 147 -27.83 -5.38 -19.36
CA LEU A 147 -27.96 -6.51 -20.26
C LEU A 147 -27.15 -7.74 -19.78
N ALA A 148 -25.91 -7.53 -19.33
CA ALA A 148 -25.06 -8.61 -18.79
C ALA A 148 -25.68 -9.29 -17.55
N GLN A 149 -26.38 -8.55 -16.70
CA GLN A 149 -27.11 -9.12 -15.56
C GLN A 149 -28.35 -9.88 -16.00
N GLN A 150 -29.06 -9.38 -17.00
CA GLN A 150 -30.23 -10.10 -17.60
C GLN A 150 -29.79 -11.42 -18.23
N ASP A 151 -28.67 -11.41 -18.96
CA ASP A 151 -28.04 -12.61 -19.54
C ASP A 151 -27.66 -13.62 -18.46
N MET A 152 -27.08 -13.17 -17.35
CA MET A 152 -26.73 -14.03 -16.21
C MET A 152 -28.01 -14.66 -15.57
N ILE A 153 -29.07 -13.88 -15.41
CA ILE A 153 -30.32 -14.38 -14.86
C ILE A 153 -30.94 -15.44 -15.80
N ASN A 154 -30.99 -15.17 -17.09
CA ASN A 154 -31.50 -16.12 -18.08
C ASN A 154 -30.64 -17.39 -18.16
N ALA A 155 -29.32 -17.25 -18.15
CA ALA A 155 -28.39 -18.37 -18.18
C ALA A 155 -28.43 -19.24 -16.92
N ALA A 156 -28.79 -18.67 -15.75
CA ALA A 156 -28.82 -19.41 -14.49
C ALA A 156 -29.85 -20.59 -14.50
N GLY A 157 -30.92 -20.46 -15.26
CA GLY A 157 -31.89 -21.54 -15.45
C GLY A 157 -31.58 -22.47 -16.63
N GLY A 158 -30.67 -22.07 -17.54
CA GLY A 158 -30.51 -22.70 -18.86
C GLY A 158 -30.22 -24.19 -18.82
N ASP A 159 -29.24 -24.64 -18.05
CA ASP A 159 -28.88 -26.05 -17.95
C ASP A 159 -30.03 -26.89 -17.39
N ARG A 160 -30.73 -26.42 -16.36
CA ARG A 160 -31.86 -27.09 -15.74
C ARG A 160 -33.03 -27.17 -16.67
N PHE A 161 -33.34 -26.10 -17.40
CA PHE A 161 -34.42 -26.11 -18.41
C PHE A 161 -34.13 -27.09 -19.55
N SER A 162 -32.85 -27.26 -19.93
CA SER A 162 -32.48 -28.24 -20.96
C SER A 162 -32.68 -29.69 -20.49
N GLU A 163 -32.63 -29.93 -19.19
CA GLU A 163 -32.90 -31.22 -18.52
C GLU A 163 -34.38 -31.39 -18.16
N ALA A 164 -35.24 -30.45 -18.55
CA ALA A 164 -36.66 -30.36 -18.19
C ALA A 164 -36.92 -30.19 -16.67
N ASP A 165 -35.90 -29.76 -15.87
CA ASP A 165 -36.08 -29.36 -14.48
C ASP A 165 -36.57 -27.90 -14.44
N TRP A 166 -37.88 -27.73 -14.77
CA TRP A 166 -38.49 -26.41 -14.83
C TRP A 166 -38.52 -25.69 -13.47
N TYR A 167 -38.80 -26.47 -12.40
CA TYR A 167 -38.82 -25.95 -11.03
C TYR A 167 -37.45 -25.43 -10.62
N GLY A 168 -36.44 -26.26 -10.71
CA GLY A 168 -35.08 -25.88 -10.34
C GLY A 168 -34.50 -24.74 -11.19
N GLY A 169 -34.88 -24.71 -12.49
CA GLY A 169 -34.48 -23.61 -13.37
C GLY A 169 -35.08 -22.28 -12.96
N MET A 170 -36.37 -22.27 -12.59
CA MET A 170 -37.06 -21.06 -12.15
C MET A 170 -36.53 -20.55 -10.80
N ILE A 171 -36.26 -21.46 -9.87
CA ILE A 171 -35.62 -21.11 -8.59
C ILE A 171 -34.21 -20.53 -8.82
N ALA A 172 -33.42 -21.11 -9.74
CA ALA A 172 -32.09 -20.58 -10.06
C ALA A 172 -32.17 -19.17 -10.66
N MET A 173 -33.14 -18.90 -11.53
CA MET A 173 -33.38 -17.55 -12.06
C MET A 173 -33.80 -16.57 -10.96
N ALA A 174 -34.74 -16.95 -10.10
CA ALA A 174 -35.18 -16.11 -8.99
C ALA A 174 -34.02 -15.79 -8.01
N LYS A 175 -33.21 -16.78 -7.67
CA LYS A 175 -32.05 -16.62 -6.80
C LYS A 175 -31.00 -15.71 -7.44
N THR A 176 -30.71 -15.92 -8.71
CA THR A 176 -29.77 -15.03 -9.42
C THR A 176 -30.30 -13.61 -9.52
N SER A 177 -31.63 -13.45 -9.71
CA SER A 177 -32.29 -12.14 -9.68
C SER A 177 -32.14 -11.46 -8.31
N SER A 178 -32.31 -12.17 -7.20
CA SER A 178 -32.14 -11.62 -5.86
C SER A 178 -30.71 -11.19 -5.60
N ASP A 179 -29.74 -11.90 -6.20
CA ASP A 179 -28.29 -11.56 -6.12
C ASP A 179 -27.91 -10.37 -7.01
N GLN A 180 -28.66 -10.04 -8.04
CA GLN A 180 -28.32 -8.97 -8.98
C GLN A 180 -29.10 -7.68 -8.75
N ILE A 181 -30.38 -7.77 -8.35
CA ILE A 181 -31.27 -6.62 -8.17
C ILE A 181 -30.84 -5.80 -6.94
N GLY A 182 -30.69 -4.48 -7.13
CA GLY A 182 -30.26 -3.56 -6.08
C GLY A 182 -28.75 -3.53 -5.85
N ARG A 183 -27.99 -4.27 -6.65
CA ARG A 183 -26.52 -4.21 -6.67
C ARG A 183 -26.00 -3.44 -7.89
N PRO A 184 -24.78 -2.85 -7.83
CA PRO A 184 -24.25 -2.12 -8.97
C PRO A 184 -24.11 -3.01 -10.20
N PRO A 185 -24.50 -2.50 -11.39
CA PRO A 185 -24.34 -3.22 -12.64
C PRO A 185 -22.85 -3.43 -12.95
N GLY A 186 -22.52 -4.56 -13.56
CA GLY A 186 -21.18 -4.80 -14.09
C GLY A 186 -20.69 -6.23 -13.96
N GLY A 187 -19.80 -6.60 -14.88
CA GLY A 187 -19.13 -7.90 -14.92
C GLY A 187 -17.95 -8.00 -13.95
N LEU A 188 -17.14 -9.05 -14.11
CA LEU A 188 -15.95 -9.33 -13.30
C LEU A 188 -14.99 -8.13 -13.21
N LEU A 189 -14.84 -7.38 -14.31
CA LEU A 189 -13.93 -6.23 -14.40
C LEU A 189 -14.33 -5.14 -13.41
N THR A 190 -15.60 -4.76 -13.35
CA THR A 190 -16.09 -3.67 -12.50
C THR A 190 -16.29 -4.08 -11.05
N LYS A 191 -16.63 -5.33 -10.77
CA LYS A 191 -16.90 -5.82 -9.40
C LYS A 191 -15.65 -6.32 -8.68
N ILE A 192 -14.62 -6.79 -9.40
CA ILE A 192 -13.41 -7.40 -8.80
C ILE A 192 -12.14 -6.71 -9.25
N VAL A 193 -11.90 -6.59 -10.56
CA VAL A 193 -10.60 -6.13 -11.08
C VAL A 193 -10.32 -4.68 -10.70
N ILE A 194 -11.25 -3.76 -10.97
CA ILE A 194 -11.06 -2.34 -10.66
C ILE A 194 -11.00 -2.11 -9.15
N PRO A 195 -11.96 -2.57 -8.31
CA PRO A 195 -11.86 -2.40 -6.87
C PRO A 195 -10.65 -3.11 -6.26
N GLY A 196 -10.28 -4.29 -6.80
CA GLY A 196 -9.09 -5.01 -6.40
C GLY A 196 -7.80 -4.22 -6.64
N ALA A 197 -7.66 -3.64 -7.83
CA ALA A 197 -6.54 -2.77 -8.17
C ALA A 197 -6.48 -1.54 -7.25
N LEU A 198 -7.61 -0.89 -6.98
CA LEU A 198 -7.69 0.24 -6.05
C LEU A 198 -7.30 -0.15 -4.62
N SER A 199 -7.76 -1.33 -4.14
CA SER A 199 -7.41 -1.84 -2.82
C SER A 199 -5.90 -2.11 -2.69
N VAL A 200 -5.29 -2.73 -3.71
CA VAL A 200 -3.83 -2.97 -3.74
C VAL A 200 -3.07 -1.64 -3.77
N CYS A 201 -3.47 -0.70 -4.62
CA CYS A 201 -2.86 0.63 -4.67
C CYS A 201 -2.96 1.35 -3.31
N GLY A 202 -4.12 1.30 -2.66
CA GLY A 202 -4.33 1.86 -1.32
C GLY A 202 -3.42 1.24 -0.27
N ALA A 203 -3.27 -0.10 -0.28
CA ALA A 203 -2.40 -0.82 0.65
C ALA A 203 -0.91 -0.51 0.43
N VAL A 204 -0.46 -0.48 -0.82
CA VAL A 204 0.93 -0.12 -1.18
C VAL A 204 1.23 1.33 -0.79
N TRP A 205 0.30 2.25 -1.07
CA TRP A 205 0.45 3.66 -0.70
C TRP A 205 0.52 3.82 0.83
N LEU A 206 -0.35 3.15 1.58
CA LEU A 206 -0.35 3.17 3.04
C LEU A 206 0.97 2.65 3.61
N PHE A 207 1.45 1.51 3.09
CA PHE A 207 2.74 0.93 3.50
C PHE A 207 3.90 1.89 3.23
N TYR A 208 3.97 2.45 2.02
CA TYR A 208 5.00 3.42 1.65
C TYR A 208 4.94 4.67 2.54
N TYR A 209 3.75 5.20 2.79
CA TYR A 209 3.53 6.39 3.61
C TYR A 209 4.01 6.18 5.06
N ILE A 210 3.62 5.06 5.68
CA ILE A 210 4.05 4.71 7.04
C ILE A 210 5.56 4.49 7.08
N ARG A 211 6.10 3.68 6.17
CA ARG A 211 7.53 3.39 6.12
C ARG A 211 8.36 4.66 5.98
N ARG A 212 7.94 5.60 5.13
CA ARG A 212 8.63 6.87 4.93
C ARG A 212 8.69 7.70 6.22
N GLY A 213 7.58 7.82 6.95
CA GLY A 213 7.54 8.56 8.21
C GLY A 213 8.39 7.91 9.31
N LEU A 214 8.35 6.58 9.44
CA LEU A 214 9.18 5.85 10.39
C LEU A 214 10.67 5.98 10.07
N THR A 215 11.04 5.94 8.78
CA THR A 215 12.43 6.14 8.33
C THR A 215 12.90 7.56 8.63
N ALA A 216 12.08 8.59 8.37
CA ALA A 216 12.39 9.97 8.72
C ALA A 216 12.65 10.13 10.23
N ARG A 217 11.78 9.54 11.06
CA ARG A 217 11.96 9.55 12.52
C ARG A 217 13.24 8.84 12.96
N ARG A 218 13.58 7.72 12.34
CA ARG A 218 14.82 6.99 12.63
C ARG A 218 16.04 7.83 12.28
N PHE A 219 16.08 8.38 11.06
CA PHE A 219 17.18 9.22 10.61
C PHE A 219 17.34 10.49 11.46
N GLY A 220 16.23 11.12 11.85
CA GLY A 220 16.28 12.25 12.77
C GLY A 220 16.90 11.92 14.13
N LYS A 221 16.59 10.73 14.68
CA LYS A 221 17.19 10.26 15.94
C LYS A 221 18.69 9.96 15.79
N GLU A 222 19.10 9.32 14.68
CA GLU A 222 20.50 9.03 14.40
C GLU A 222 21.28 10.34 14.22
N ALA A 223 20.74 11.29 13.45
CA ALA A 223 21.34 12.60 13.26
C ALA A 223 21.51 13.35 14.59
N LEU A 224 20.48 13.33 15.45
CA LEU A 224 20.56 13.99 16.76
C LEU A 224 21.63 13.38 17.65
N ARG A 225 21.84 12.08 17.61
CA ARG A 225 22.92 11.41 18.35
C ARG A 225 24.29 11.90 17.90
N SER A 226 24.55 11.84 16.58
CA SER A 226 25.84 12.28 16.05
C SER A 226 26.11 13.77 16.32
N TYR A 227 25.06 14.62 16.17
CA TYR A 227 25.18 16.03 16.52
C TYR A 227 25.42 16.27 18.02
N SER A 228 24.73 15.51 18.89
CA SER A 228 24.91 15.60 20.34
C SER A 228 26.31 15.16 20.77
N ASN A 229 26.86 14.11 20.14
CA ASN A 229 28.24 13.66 20.40
C ASN A 229 29.24 14.75 20.03
N ALA A 230 29.16 15.29 18.80
CA ALA A 230 30.04 16.35 18.35
C ALA A 230 29.91 17.63 19.19
N THR A 231 28.70 17.96 19.70
CA THR A 231 28.49 19.09 20.58
C THR A 231 29.08 18.87 21.99
N HIS A 232 28.96 17.63 22.49
CA HIS A 232 29.51 17.29 23.82
C HIS A 232 31.03 17.38 23.84
N ASP A 233 31.66 16.99 22.75
CA ASP A 233 33.13 16.94 22.64
C ASP A 233 33.73 18.23 22.06
N TYR A 234 32.89 19.24 21.74
CA TYR A 234 33.32 20.48 21.09
C TYR A 234 34.42 21.21 21.89
N ASP A 235 34.16 21.49 23.17
CA ASP A 235 35.09 22.24 24.05
C ASP A 235 36.41 21.45 24.23
N ALA A 236 36.31 20.13 24.34
CA ALA A 236 37.49 19.26 24.44
C ALA A 236 38.30 19.26 23.14
N THR A 237 37.64 19.28 21.99
CA THR A 237 38.28 19.34 20.68
C THR A 237 38.95 20.70 20.44
N GLU A 238 38.31 21.80 20.86
CA GLU A 238 38.91 23.14 20.84
C GLU A 238 40.18 23.19 21.68
N LEU A 239 40.13 22.67 22.92
CA LEU A 239 41.29 22.62 23.80
C LEU A 239 42.45 21.78 23.19
N ARG A 240 42.12 20.61 22.61
CA ARG A 240 43.09 19.77 21.92
C ARG A 240 43.70 20.48 20.71
N ALA A 241 42.87 21.13 19.89
CA ALA A 241 43.35 21.89 18.74
C ALA A 241 44.32 23.02 19.13
N SER A 242 44.09 23.66 20.27
CA SER A 242 44.98 24.73 20.79
C SER A 242 46.35 24.23 21.21
N THR A 243 46.54 22.94 21.43
CA THR A 243 47.84 22.33 21.80
C THR A 243 48.66 21.83 20.59
N ILE A 244 48.10 21.89 19.39
CA ILE A 244 48.78 21.43 18.16
C ILE A 244 49.78 22.47 17.69
N PRO A 245 51.05 22.09 17.45
CA PRO A 245 52.03 22.99 16.86
C PRO A 245 51.63 23.38 15.43
N ASP A 246 51.68 24.65 15.11
CA ASP A 246 51.34 25.19 13.79
C ASP A 246 52.52 25.31 12.83
N ASP A 247 53.72 25.15 13.35
CA ASP A 247 54.97 25.19 12.62
C ASP A 247 55.33 23.87 11.91
N GLU A 248 54.62 22.78 12.22
CA GLU A 248 54.79 21.48 11.58
C GLU A 248 53.77 21.26 10.47
N GLU A 249 54.17 20.66 9.34
CA GLU A 249 53.30 20.40 8.20
C GLU A 249 52.05 19.60 8.58
N HIS A 250 52.22 18.57 9.42
CA HIS A 250 51.10 17.73 9.88
C HIS A 250 50.19 18.48 10.87
N GLY A 251 50.75 19.31 11.74
CA GLY A 251 50.00 20.17 12.64
C GLY A 251 49.10 21.15 11.87
N ALA A 252 49.68 21.82 10.87
CA ALA A 252 48.95 22.73 9.99
C ALA A 252 47.76 22.05 9.26
N GLN A 253 47.94 20.79 8.84
CA GLN A 253 46.84 20.01 8.20
C GLN A 253 45.72 19.72 9.18
N ILE A 254 45.99 19.33 10.42
CA ILE A 254 44.98 19.06 11.44
C ILE A 254 44.28 20.35 11.86
N LEU A 255 45.01 21.45 12.02
CA LEU A 255 44.40 22.76 12.28
C LEU A 255 43.49 23.25 11.14
N THR A 256 43.82 22.90 9.89
CA THR A 256 42.93 23.16 8.75
C THR A 256 41.65 22.34 8.86
N ARG A 257 41.72 21.07 9.25
CA ARG A 257 40.53 20.23 9.53
C ARG A 257 39.70 20.76 10.70
N TYR A 258 40.37 21.27 11.74
CA TYR A 258 39.70 21.89 12.88
C TYR A 258 38.90 23.15 12.46
N ARG A 259 39.48 24.03 11.63
CA ARG A 259 38.72 25.19 11.09
C ARG A 259 37.51 24.75 10.31
N TRP A 260 37.67 23.73 9.46
CA TRP A 260 36.53 23.16 8.72
C TRP A 260 35.49 22.53 9.65
N PHE A 261 35.89 21.87 10.73
CA PHE A 261 34.97 21.38 11.77
C PHE A 261 34.19 22.53 12.41
N CYS A 262 34.78 23.64 12.74
CA CYS A 262 34.12 24.80 13.30
C CYS A 262 33.06 25.38 12.32
N ASP A 263 33.42 25.57 11.06
CA ASP A 263 32.55 26.07 10.02
C ASP A 263 31.34 25.14 9.82
N GLU A 264 31.60 23.81 9.71
CA GLU A 264 30.51 22.81 9.53
C GLU A 264 29.64 22.70 10.81
N TYR A 265 30.22 22.86 12.01
CA TYR A 265 29.47 22.85 13.26
C TYR A 265 28.46 24.00 13.31
N GLU A 266 28.86 25.22 12.92
CA GLU A 266 27.94 26.36 12.84
C GLU A 266 26.81 26.10 11.83
N ASP A 267 27.14 25.57 10.67
CA ASP A 267 26.19 25.27 9.60
C ASP A 267 25.21 24.15 9.98
N VAL A 268 25.68 23.09 10.64
CA VAL A 268 24.82 22.00 11.13
C VAL A 268 23.94 22.50 12.27
N THR A 269 24.49 23.33 13.18
CA THR A 269 23.71 23.94 14.27
C THR A 269 22.59 24.82 13.73
N ARG A 270 22.87 25.63 12.71
CA ARG A 270 21.86 26.46 12.04
C ARG A 270 20.78 25.59 11.38
N ALA A 271 21.19 24.51 10.69
CA ALA A 271 20.26 23.56 10.08
C ALA A 271 19.38 22.85 11.12
N TRP A 272 19.90 22.53 12.31
CA TRP A 272 19.12 21.96 13.41
C TRP A 272 18.13 22.94 14.00
N ASN A 273 18.51 24.21 14.15
CA ASN A 273 17.60 25.27 14.61
C ASN A 273 16.44 25.48 13.64
N ASP A 274 16.72 25.48 12.33
CA ASP A 274 15.69 25.57 11.27
C ASP A 274 14.80 24.35 11.21
N PHE A 275 15.35 23.15 11.43
CA PHE A 275 14.60 21.90 11.45
C PHE A 275 13.65 21.82 12.66
N GLY A 276 14.05 22.34 13.80
CA GLY A 276 13.28 22.34 15.04
C GLY A 276 13.14 20.95 15.67
N SER A 277 12.03 20.76 16.38
CA SER A 277 11.73 19.50 17.08
C SER A 277 10.44 18.88 16.59
N PRO A 278 10.45 18.17 15.44
CA PRO A 278 9.25 17.55 14.90
C PRO A 278 8.63 16.55 15.87
N ALA A 279 7.31 16.62 16.05
CA ALA A 279 6.56 15.76 16.93
C ALA A 279 5.43 15.03 16.19
N GLY A 280 5.08 13.83 16.63
CA GLY A 280 3.89 13.09 16.18
C GLY A 280 3.76 12.96 14.67
N ALA A 281 2.70 13.53 14.12
CA ALA A 281 2.35 13.46 12.70
C ALA A 281 3.29 14.24 11.76
N GLN A 282 4.09 15.17 12.29
CA GLN A 282 5.04 15.95 11.47
C GLN A 282 6.07 15.08 10.76
N TRP A 283 6.44 13.95 11.34
CA TRP A 283 7.37 13.00 10.73
C TRP A 283 6.88 12.42 9.40
N PHE A 284 5.57 12.47 9.14
CA PHE A 284 4.95 11.95 7.92
C PHE A 284 4.74 13.01 6.83
N GLN A 285 5.15 14.26 7.08
CA GLN A 285 5.01 15.34 6.10
C GLN A 285 5.92 15.15 4.88
N ALA A 286 5.49 15.77 3.76
CA ALA A 286 6.29 15.79 2.55
C ALA A 286 7.63 16.50 2.79
N GLY A 287 8.74 15.92 2.30
CA GLY A 287 10.08 16.49 2.48
C GLY A 287 10.81 16.05 3.75
N MET A 288 10.11 15.65 4.82
CA MET A 288 10.71 15.29 6.10
C MET A 288 11.80 14.21 5.97
N ALA A 289 11.55 13.15 5.20
CA ALA A 289 12.54 12.10 4.98
C ALA A 289 13.83 12.60 4.27
N LYS A 290 13.69 13.58 3.36
CA LYS A 290 14.84 14.20 2.67
C LYS A 290 15.63 15.10 3.62
N GLN A 291 14.93 15.92 4.41
CA GLN A 291 15.56 16.81 5.39
C GLN A 291 16.31 16.03 6.47
N THR A 292 15.69 14.98 7.03
CA THR A 292 16.34 14.13 8.05
C THR A 292 17.51 13.33 7.49
N LEU A 293 17.45 12.90 6.22
CA LEU A 293 18.59 12.25 5.58
C LEU A 293 19.77 13.22 5.43
N SER A 294 19.52 14.45 4.99
CA SER A 294 20.54 15.49 4.88
C SER A 294 21.16 15.80 6.24
N LEU A 295 20.34 16.03 7.28
CA LEU A 295 20.83 16.26 8.65
C LEU A 295 21.65 15.07 9.16
N ARG A 296 21.22 13.84 8.91
CA ARG A 296 21.95 12.63 9.30
C ARG A 296 23.34 12.56 8.66
N THR A 297 23.43 12.84 7.36
CA THR A 297 24.70 12.84 6.66
C THR A 297 25.62 13.92 7.24
N ARG A 298 25.15 15.17 7.31
CA ARG A 298 25.95 16.29 7.84
C ARG A 298 26.35 16.09 9.31
N SER A 299 25.44 15.61 10.17
CA SER A 299 25.79 15.35 11.59
C SER A 299 26.81 14.21 11.75
N ARG A 300 26.77 13.19 10.87
CA ARG A 300 27.80 12.13 10.87
C ARG A 300 29.14 12.62 10.34
N ASP A 301 29.13 13.43 9.29
CA ASP A 301 30.34 14.02 8.75
C ASP A 301 31.00 14.92 9.81
N LEU A 302 30.20 15.71 10.54
CA LEU A 302 30.68 16.52 11.66
C LEU A 302 31.30 15.67 12.78
N GLU A 303 30.64 14.58 13.20
CA GLU A 303 31.18 13.64 14.21
C GLU A 303 32.48 12.98 13.72
N SER A 304 32.59 12.68 12.43
CA SER A 304 33.82 12.12 11.86
C SER A 304 34.95 13.12 11.79
N LEU A 305 34.66 14.41 11.53
CA LEU A 305 35.67 15.49 11.57
C LEU A 305 36.18 15.72 12.98
N GLU A 306 35.26 15.74 13.97
CA GLU A 306 35.63 15.84 15.39
C GLU A 306 36.61 14.72 15.76
N LYS A 307 36.29 13.48 15.46
CA LYS A 307 37.17 12.32 15.72
C LYS A 307 38.50 12.43 15.00
N ALA A 308 38.50 12.89 13.76
CA ALA A 308 39.77 13.06 13.01
C ALA A 308 40.67 14.11 13.61
N VAL A 309 40.11 15.23 14.13
CA VAL A 309 40.90 16.26 14.85
C VAL A 309 41.41 15.72 16.19
N SER A 310 40.52 15.04 16.94
CA SER A 310 40.85 14.44 18.24
C SER A 310 41.95 13.38 18.10
N ASN A 311 41.79 12.46 17.15
CA ASN A 311 42.81 11.43 16.87
C ASN A 311 44.12 12.04 16.41
N GLY A 312 44.07 13.00 15.47
CA GLY A 312 45.28 13.67 15.00
C GLY A 312 46.04 14.44 16.09
N SER A 313 45.31 15.12 16.97
CA SER A 313 45.90 15.77 18.15
C SER A 313 46.55 14.74 19.08
N CYS A 314 45.87 13.63 19.38
CA CYS A 314 46.38 12.56 20.23
C CYS A 314 47.71 11.98 19.69
N PHE A 315 47.81 11.81 18.36
CA PHE A 315 49.03 11.39 17.72
C PHE A 315 50.16 12.42 17.81
N LEU A 316 49.94 13.66 17.46
CA LEU A 316 50.95 14.69 17.44
C LEU A 316 51.52 14.96 18.84
N THR A 317 50.69 14.82 19.86
CA THR A 317 51.07 15.08 21.25
C THR A 317 51.49 13.82 22.01
N MET A 318 51.41 12.64 21.38
CA MET A 318 51.63 11.33 22.02
C MET A 318 50.89 11.22 23.36
N SER A 319 49.67 11.71 23.40
CA SER A 319 48.83 11.73 24.60
C SER A 319 48.43 10.32 25.04
N PRO A 320 48.14 10.06 26.34
CA PRO A 320 47.72 8.76 26.80
C PRO A 320 46.52 8.22 25.98
N GLY A 321 46.63 6.99 25.46
CA GLY A 321 45.65 6.38 24.58
C GLY A 321 45.93 6.49 23.09
N TRP A 322 47.08 7.06 22.69
CA TRP A 322 47.48 7.12 21.28
C TRP A 322 47.60 5.72 20.65
N GLU A 323 47.94 4.69 21.43
CA GLU A 323 48.02 3.29 20.98
C GLU A 323 46.66 2.77 20.51
N ASP A 324 45.60 3.01 21.31
CA ASP A 324 44.21 2.63 20.93
C ASP A 324 43.77 3.36 19.66
N VAL A 325 44.14 4.62 19.51
CA VAL A 325 43.83 5.42 18.31
C VAL A 325 44.57 4.85 17.09
N TRP A 326 45.87 4.51 17.25
CA TRP A 326 46.65 3.89 16.19
C TRP A 326 46.04 2.57 15.73
N ASP A 327 45.75 1.68 16.67
CA ASP A 327 45.13 0.38 16.36
C ASP A 327 43.81 0.52 15.64
N ASN A 328 42.97 1.48 16.04
CA ASN A 328 41.70 1.76 15.39
C ASN A 328 41.86 2.30 13.95
N GLU A 329 42.88 3.14 13.69
CA GLU A 329 43.14 3.68 12.35
C GLU A 329 43.83 2.65 11.43
N ILE A 330 44.71 1.82 11.97
CA ILE A 330 45.46 0.81 11.21
C ILE A 330 44.62 -0.45 10.95
N GLY A 331 43.71 -0.80 11.84
CA GLY A 331 42.86 -1.99 11.72
C GLY A 331 42.19 -2.12 10.36
N PRO A 332 41.41 -1.14 9.89
CA PRO A 332 40.75 -1.15 8.57
C PRO A 332 41.75 -1.27 7.41
N LEU A 333 42.92 -0.58 7.49
CA LEU A 333 43.95 -0.68 6.48
C LEU A 333 44.54 -2.09 6.40
N MET A 334 44.77 -2.74 7.53
CA MET A 334 45.26 -4.12 7.59
C MET A 334 44.24 -5.13 7.06
N GLU A 335 42.95 -4.89 7.33
CA GLU A 335 41.85 -5.68 6.75
C GLU A 335 41.77 -5.53 5.22
N ASP A 336 41.90 -4.33 4.70
CA ASP A 336 41.93 -4.05 3.27
C ASP A 336 43.14 -4.72 2.58
N LEU A 337 44.33 -4.61 3.15
CA LEU A 337 45.53 -5.29 2.66
C LEU A 337 45.33 -6.82 2.64
N GLN A 338 44.74 -7.39 3.69
CA GLN A 338 44.40 -8.82 3.75
C GLN A 338 43.36 -9.22 2.74
N SER A 339 42.36 -8.36 2.48
CA SER A 339 41.32 -8.58 1.48
C SER A 339 41.90 -8.58 0.07
N LEU A 340 42.78 -7.63 -0.25
CA LEU A 340 43.54 -7.57 -1.51
C LEU A 340 44.39 -8.81 -1.70
N GLU A 341 45.09 -9.28 -0.66
CA GLU A 341 45.91 -10.51 -0.73
C GLU A 341 45.08 -11.74 -1.04
N ARG A 342 43.88 -11.86 -0.40
CA ARG A 342 42.90 -12.92 -0.71
C ARG A 342 42.41 -12.83 -2.14
N MET A 343 42.18 -11.62 -2.68
CA MET A 343 41.80 -11.43 -4.09
C MET A 343 42.92 -11.85 -5.04
N CYS A 344 44.18 -11.47 -4.78
CA CYS A 344 45.33 -11.91 -5.56
C CYS A 344 45.41 -13.44 -5.58
N ALA A 345 45.32 -14.09 -4.42
CA ALA A 345 45.33 -15.54 -4.33
C ALA A 345 44.20 -16.23 -5.14
N LYS A 346 42.99 -15.61 -5.15
CA LYS A 346 41.85 -16.10 -5.93
C LYS A 346 42.07 -15.93 -7.45
N ILE A 347 42.68 -14.82 -7.87
CA ILE A 347 43.03 -14.59 -9.29
C ILE A 347 44.05 -15.62 -9.75
N ASP A 348 45.13 -15.85 -8.99
CA ASP A 348 46.17 -16.80 -9.32
C ASP A 348 45.71 -18.25 -9.35
N SER A 349 44.70 -18.61 -8.52
CA SER A 349 44.08 -19.93 -8.52
C SER A 349 43.14 -20.12 -9.69
N SER A 350 42.76 -19.04 -10.39
CA SER A 350 41.74 -19.07 -11.48
C SER A 350 42.39 -19.45 -12.81
N ARG A 351 42.03 -20.61 -13.36
CA ARG A 351 42.49 -21.04 -14.69
C ARG A 351 42.01 -20.15 -15.86
N ARG A 352 41.12 -19.19 -15.60
CA ARG A 352 40.51 -18.32 -16.63
C ARG A 352 41.12 -16.94 -16.70
N MET A 353 41.94 -16.56 -15.72
CA MET A 353 42.57 -15.23 -15.68
C MET A 353 44.12 -15.36 -15.84
N THR A 354 44.66 -14.58 -16.76
CA THR A 354 46.11 -14.52 -17.04
C THR A 354 46.70 -13.22 -16.51
N VAL A 355 46.21 -12.73 -15.39
CA VAL A 355 46.70 -11.48 -14.76
C VAL A 355 47.79 -11.83 -13.78
N ASP A 356 48.99 -11.20 -13.95
CA ASP A 356 50.09 -11.35 -13.01
C ASP A 356 49.84 -10.47 -11.76
N THR A 357 49.71 -11.10 -10.60
CA THR A 357 49.49 -10.41 -9.31
C THR A 357 50.76 -10.22 -8.50
N SER A 358 51.92 -10.59 -9.01
CA SER A 358 53.20 -10.57 -8.28
C SER A 358 53.56 -9.18 -7.74
N GLN A 359 53.48 -8.14 -8.57
CA GLN A 359 53.73 -6.75 -8.17
C GLN A 359 52.79 -6.27 -7.06
N THR A 360 51.49 -6.62 -7.17
CA THR A 360 50.51 -6.23 -6.15
C THR A 360 50.78 -6.92 -4.82
N ARG A 361 51.17 -8.19 -4.84
CA ARG A 361 51.56 -8.92 -3.62
C ARG A 361 52.84 -8.36 -2.96
N ASP A 362 53.85 -8.02 -3.77
CA ASP A 362 55.05 -7.43 -3.25
C ASP A 362 54.78 -6.05 -2.64
N TRP A 363 53.90 -5.26 -3.26
CA TRP A 363 53.41 -3.98 -2.71
C TRP A 363 52.65 -4.18 -1.38
N ILE A 364 51.74 -5.15 -1.28
CA ILE A 364 51.02 -5.49 -0.05
C ILE A 364 51.96 -5.89 1.06
N ARG A 365 52.96 -6.75 0.72
CA ARG A 365 53.96 -7.19 1.69
C ARG A 365 54.82 -6.05 2.19
N TRP A 366 55.24 -5.14 1.29
CA TRP A 366 56.01 -3.95 1.64
C TRP A 366 55.24 -3.04 2.60
N TRP A 367 53.97 -2.76 2.32
CA TRP A 367 53.16 -1.93 3.21
C TRP A 367 52.93 -2.56 4.58
N ARG A 368 52.67 -3.85 4.66
CA ARG A 368 52.57 -4.57 5.93
C ARG A 368 53.84 -4.46 6.77
N LEU A 369 55.01 -4.66 6.14
CA LEU A 369 56.27 -4.52 6.82
C LEU A 369 56.51 -3.08 7.31
N ARG A 370 56.15 -2.10 6.48
CA ARG A 370 56.31 -0.68 6.84
C ARG A 370 55.40 -0.27 7.99
N VAL A 371 54.12 -0.71 7.99
CA VAL A 371 53.18 -0.47 9.10
C VAL A 371 53.74 -1.07 10.40
N ASN A 372 54.14 -2.34 10.37
CA ASN A 372 54.67 -2.99 11.56
C ASN A 372 55.97 -2.31 12.05
N GLN A 373 56.84 -1.84 11.16
CA GLN A 373 58.02 -1.10 11.52
C GLN A 373 57.69 0.23 12.21
N VAL A 374 56.76 1.01 11.63
CA VAL A 374 56.29 2.29 12.21
C VAL A 374 55.69 2.06 13.58
N THR A 375 54.81 1.04 13.72
CA THR A 375 54.24 0.68 15.02
C THR A 375 55.31 0.40 16.06
N SER A 376 56.31 -0.42 15.72
CA SER A 376 57.44 -0.73 16.62
C SER A 376 58.31 0.48 16.95
N GLU A 377 58.55 1.37 16.00
CA GLU A 377 59.31 2.63 16.22
C GLU A 377 58.53 3.54 17.20
N MET A 378 57.20 3.67 17.04
CA MET A 378 56.35 4.46 17.94
C MET A 378 56.31 3.87 19.36
N GLU A 379 56.13 2.55 19.50
CA GLU A 379 56.15 1.84 20.80
C GLU A 379 57.48 1.96 21.53
N SER A 380 58.60 2.01 20.79
CA SER A 380 59.92 2.12 21.37
C SER A 380 60.33 3.55 21.76
N GLY A 381 59.53 4.56 21.39
CA GLY A 381 59.77 5.97 21.70
C GLY A 381 60.97 6.56 20.96
N THR A 382 61.38 5.96 19.83
CA THR A 382 62.53 6.40 19.00
C THR A 382 62.05 7.03 17.69
#